data_a0f9907fd94a6c0cf8c04e583256bd6e
#
_entry.id   a0f9907fd94a6c0cf8c04e583256bd6e
#
_cell.length_a   1.000
_cell.length_b   1.000
_cell.length_c   1.000
_cell.angle_alpha   90.00
_cell.angle_beta   90.00
_cell.angle_gamma   90.00
#
_symmetry.space_group_name_H-M   'P 1'
#
loop_
_entity.id
_entity.type
_entity.pdbx_description
1 polymer ?
#
loop_
_entity_poly.entity_id
_entity_poly.type
_entity_poly.pdbx_seq_one_letter_code
_entity_poly.pdbx_strand_id
1 'polypeptide(L)'
;MLKLLQQLYKRKVAFAGFVFIVALAFSALLAPWVSGSDPLEINPIDRLQSPSASHWFGTDNFGRDTWSRVIYGGRMTVITGLGVVIFAIFFGVLFGTLSAYYQGLGLVLMRMVDVMMAFPPLLLALVLVSILNPSVINVIIAVGITYLTTTARII
;
A
#
# COMPACT_ATOMS: atom_id res chain seq x y z
N MET A 1 -12.30 -15.62 16.68
CA MET A 1 -12.18 -15.64 15.22
C MET A 1 -13.45 -16.11 14.51
N LEU A 2 -14.02 -17.28 14.84
CA LEU A 2 -15.26 -17.79 14.24
C LEU A 2 -16.49 -16.85 14.39
N LYS A 3 -16.67 -16.18 15.55
CA LYS A 3 -17.76 -15.22 15.76
C LYS A 3 -17.67 -13.99 14.87
N LEU A 4 -16.47 -13.51 14.57
CA LEU A 4 -16.24 -12.38 13.66
C LEU A 4 -16.57 -12.75 12.19
N LEU A 5 -16.18 -13.94 11.75
CA LEU A 5 -16.54 -14.45 10.42
C LEU A 5 -18.05 -14.65 10.28
N GLN A 6 -18.72 -15.14 11.31
CA GLN A 6 -20.19 -15.27 11.32
C GLN A 6 -20.91 -13.90 11.30
N GLN A 7 -20.36 -12.88 11.95
CA GLN A 7 -20.89 -11.51 11.89
C GLN A 7 -20.65 -10.85 10.53
N LEU A 8 -19.49 -11.09 9.91
CA LEU A 8 -19.20 -10.64 8.53
C LEU A 8 -20.16 -11.26 7.53
N TYR A 9 -20.43 -12.57 7.63
CA TYR A 9 -21.36 -13.27 6.74
C TYR A 9 -22.80 -12.74 6.82
N LYS A 10 -23.23 -12.29 8.01
CA LYS A 10 -24.55 -11.67 8.20
C LYS A 10 -24.70 -10.29 7.55
N ARG A 11 -23.58 -9.58 7.29
CA ARG A 11 -23.57 -8.26 6.64
C ARG A 11 -23.12 -8.40 5.20
N LYS A 12 -24.06 -8.61 4.28
CA LYS A 12 -23.78 -8.88 2.84
C LYS A 12 -22.77 -7.90 2.22
N VAL A 13 -22.89 -6.60 2.51
CA VAL A 13 -21.98 -5.56 1.98
C VAL A 13 -20.56 -5.72 2.54
N ALA A 14 -20.41 -5.98 3.84
CA ALA A 14 -19.11 -6.21 4.46
C ALA A 14 -18.45 -7.50 3.95
N PHE A 15 -19.25 -8.55 3.75
CA PHE A 15 -18.77 -9.80 3.17
C PHE A 15 -18.31 -9.62 1.70
N ALA A 16 -19.09 -8.90 0.90
CA ALA A 16 -18.70 -8.58 -0.49
C ALA A 16 -17.40 -7.77 -0.54
N GLY A 17 -17.24 -6.75 0.33
CA GLY A 17 -16.00 -5.99 0.44
C GLY A 17 -14.80 -6.84 0.86
N PHE A 18 -14.99 -7.75 1.82
CA PHE A 18 -13.95 -8.68 2.24
C PHE A 18 -13.52 -9.61 1.10
N VAL A 19 -14.48 -10.23 0.40
CA VAL A 19 -14.20 -11.10 -0.76
C VAL A 19 -13.46 -10.32 -1.86
N PHE A 20 -13.86 -9.08 -2.12
CA PHE A 20 -13.20 -8.22 -3.10
C PHE A 20 -11.73 -7.93 -2.73
N ILE A 21 -11.46 -7.59 -1.47
CA ILE A 21 -10.08 -7.34 -0.99
C ILE A 21 -9.24 -8.62 -1.08
N VAL A 22 -9.80 -9.76 -0.68
CA VAL A 22 -9.12 -11.05 -0.78
C VAL A 22 -8.83 -11.41 -2.23
N ALA A 23 -9.78 -11.21 -3.14
CA ALA A 23 -9.60 -11.45 -4.57
C ALA A 23 -8.50 -10.55 -5.16
N LEU A 24 -8.45 -9.27 -4.80
CA LEU A 24 -7.38 -8.36 -5.20
C LEU A 24 -6.01 -8.81 -4.65
N ALA A 25 -5.93 -9.21 -3.39
CA ALA A 25 -4.70 -9.71 -2.81
C ALA A 25 -4.22 -10.99 -3.50
N PHE A 26 -5.14 -11.90 -3.80
CA PHE A 26 -4.83 -13.13 -4.55
C PHE A 26 -4.39 -12.83 -5.99
N SER A 27 -5.07 -11.95 -6.71
CA SER A 27 -4.65 -11.55 -8.06
C SER A 27 -3.28 -10.91 -8.07
N ALA A 28 -2.95 -10.11 -7.05
CA ALA A 28 -1.64 -9.51 -6.87
C ALA A 28 -0.53 -10.56 -6.63
N LEU A 29 -0.80 -11.58 -5.81
CA LEU A 29 0.13 -12.69 -5.56
C LEU A 29 0.33 -13.56 -6.80
N LEU A 30 -0.74 -13.80 -7.55
CA LEU A 30 -0.74 -14.62 -8.76
C LEU A 30 -0.40 -13.82 -10.03
N ALA A 31 0.01 -12.56 -9.90
CA ALA A 31 0.29 -11.67 -11.02
C ALA A 31 1.16 -12.31 -12.13
N PRO A 32 2.27 -13.04 -11.82
CA PRO A 32 3.09 -13.65 -12.86
C PRO A 32 2.37 -14.72 -13.69
N TRP A 33 1.33 -15.37 -13.12
CA TRP A 33 0.57 -16.42 -13.81
C TRP A 33 -0.71 -15.90 -14.46
N VAL A 34 -1.27 -14.80 -13.95
CA VAL A 34 -2.55 -14.23 -14.42
C VAL A 34 -2.34 -13.18 -15.49
N SER A 35 -1.19 -12.50 -15.51
CA SER A 35 -0.93 -11.41 -16.46
C SER A 35 -0.77 -11.88 -17.91
N GLY A 36 -0.19 -13.05 -18.14
CA GLY A 36 0.06 -13.59 -19.49
C GLY A 36 1.20 -12.92 -20.25
N SER A 37 1.53 -11.66 -19.97
CA SER A 37 2.61 -10.88 -20.64
C SER A 37 3.39 -10.04 -19.63
N ASP A 38 4.61 -9.63 -20.00
CA ASP A 38 5.39 -8.69 -19.20
C ASP A 38 4.74 -7.29 -19.24
N PRO A 39 4.42 -6.67 -18.10
CA PRO A 39 3.79 -5.34 -18.04
C PRO A 39 4.67 -4.22 -18.59
N LEU A 40 5.98 -4.46 -18.78
CA LEU A 40 6.94 -3.49 -19.28
C LEU A 40 7.32 -3.73 -20.75
N GLU A 41 6.89 -4.83 -21.36
CA GLU A 41 7.18 -5.15 -22.76
C GLU A 41 6.56 -4.10 -23.69
N ILE A 42 7.41 -3.44 -24.48
CA ILE A 42 6.98 -2.40 -25.43
C ILE A 42 6.87 -3.05 -26.81
N ASN A 43 5.68 -3.00 -27.40
CA ASN A 43 5.45 -3.44 -28.77
C ASN A 43 4.79 -2.33 -29.61
N PRO A 44 5.56 -1.55 -30.38
CA PRO A 44 5.02 -0.43 -31.15
C PRO A 44 3.96 -0.84 -32.20
N ILE A 45 3.96 -2.10 -32.63
CA ILE A 45 2.99 -2.62 -33.61
C ILE A 45 1.60 -2.72 -33.00
N ASP A 46 1.54 -3.05 -31.70
CA ASP A 46 0.29 -3.26 -30.96
C ASP A 46 -0.20 -2.01 -30.22
N ARG A 47 0.18 -0.81 -30.70
CA ARG A 47 -0.22 0.45 -30.07
C ARG A 47 -1.72 0.69 -30.16
N LEU A 48 -2.33 1.10 -29.02
CA LEU A 48 -3.74 1.53 -28.94
C LEU A 48 -4.73 0.52 -29.52
N GLN A 49 -4.43 -0.76 -29.40
CA GLN A 49 -5.38 -1.79 -29.79
C GLN A 49 -6.57 -1.83 -28.83
N SER A 50 -7.74 -2.02 -29.40
CA SER A 50 -8.97 -2.25 -28.63
C SER A 50 -8.93 -3.58 -27.89
N PRO A 51 -9.75 -3.77 -26.83
CA PRO A 51 -9.88 -5.04 -26.15
C PRO A 51 -10.12 -6.21 -27.10
N SER A 52 -9.37 -7.29 -26.93
CA SER A 52 -9.39 -8.49 -27.77
C SER A 52 -9.08 -9.74 -26.95
N ALA A 53 -9.13 -10.92 -27.56
CA ALA A 53 -8.78 -12.18 -26.90
C ALA A 53 -7.30 -12.26 -26.51
N SER A 54 -6.41 -11.56 -27.20
CA SER A 54 -4.99 -11.44 -26.91
C SER A 54 -4.67 -10.34 -25.90
N HIS A 55 -5.46 -9.27 -25.88
CA HIS A 55 -5.30 -8.11 -24.99
C HIS A 55 -6.64 -7.75 -24.35
N TRP A 56 -6.97 -8.35 -23.23
CA TRP A 56 -8.29 -8.25 -22.59
C TRP A 56 -8.73 -6.80 -22.32
N PHE A 57 -7.81 -5.93 -21.96
CA PHE A 57 -8.07 -4.50 -21.74
C PHE A 57 -7.42 -3.61 -22.80
N GLY A 58 -7.08 -4.21 -23.96
CA GLY A 58 -6.36 -3.50 -25.01
C GLY A 58 -4.93 -3.15 -24.62
N THR A 59 -4.30 -2.28 -25.41
CA THR A 59 -2.91 -1.86 -25.23
C THR A 59 -2.81 -0.35 -25.09
N ASP A 60 -1.72 0.11 -24.44
CA ASP A 60 -1.46 1.53 -24.23
C ASP A 60 -0.72 2.19 -25.42
N ASN A 61 -0.32 3.47 -25.22
CA ASN A 61 0.42 4.27 -26.21
C ASN A 61 1.78 3.69 -26.60
N PHE A 62 2.30 2.71 -25.85
CA PHE A 62 3.56 2.03 -26.11
C PHE A 62 3.37 0.59 -26.58
N GLY A 63 2.09 0.17 -26.78
CA GLY A 63 1.75 -1.20 -27.14
C GLY A 63 1.87 -2.20 -25.98
N ARG A 64 1.95 -1.72 -24.73
CA ARG A 64 2.02 -2.58 -23.56
C ARG A 64 0.62 -3.07 -23.17
N ASP A 65 0.52 -4.32 -22.74
CA ASP A 65 -0.75 -4.92 -22.36
C ASP A 65 -1.33 -4.26 -21.09
N THR A 66 -2.50 -3.66 -21.21
CA THR A 66 -3.16 -2.92 -20.12
C THR A 66 -3.60 -3.84 -18.98
N TRP A 67 -4.05 -5.07 -19.29
CA TRP A 67 -4.42 -6.05 -18.28
C TRP A 67 -3.24 -6.42 -17.38
N SER A 68 -2.12 -6.79 -17.97
CA SER A 68 -0.90 -7.12 -17.25
C SER A 68 -0.43 -5.97 -16.34
N ARG A 69 -0.50 -4.75 -16.84
CA ARG A 69 -0.15 -3.55 -16.07
C ARG A 69 -1.07 -3.31 -14.88
N VAL A 70 -2.38 -3.55 -15.02
CA VAL A 70 -3.34 -3.44 -13.91
C VAL A 70 -3.04 -4.47 -12.82
N ILE A 71 -2.80 -5.73 -13.20
CA ILE A 71 -2.52 -6.82 -12.25
C ILE A 71 -1.20 -6.57 -11.51
N TYR A 72 -0.13 -6.21 -12.22
CA TYR A 72 1.16 -5.89 -11.58
C TYR A 72 1.12 -4.60 -10.76
N GLY A 73 0.36 -3.58 -11.20
CA GLY A 73 0.10 -2.38 -10.42
C GLY A 73 -0.62 -2.70 -9.10
N GLY A 74 -1.63 -3.57 -9.15
CA GLY A 74 -2.31 -4.10 -7.97
C GLY A 74 -1.35 -4.81 -7.00
N ARG A 75 -0.42 -5.61 -7.52
CA ARG A 75 0.64 -6.25 -6.71
C ARG A 75 1.51 -5.23 -5.97
N MET A 76 1.97 -4.19 -6.69
CA MET A 76 2.77 -3.13 -6.09
C MET A 76 1.99 -2.36 -5.02
N THR A 77 0.72 -2.09 -5.24
CA THR A 77 -0.17 -1.44 -4.26
C THR A 77 -0.32 -2.27 -2.99
N VAL A 78 -0.54 -3.58 -3.10
CA VAL A 78 -0.67 -4.49 -1.95
C VAL A 78 0.64 -4.58 -1.17
N ILE A 79 1.78 -4.75 -1.86
CA ILE A 79 3.11 -4.84 -1.22
C ILE A 79 3.41 -3.53 -0.47
N THR A 80 3.19 -2.39 -1.12
CA THR A 80 3.46 -1.08 -0.52
C THR A 80 2.53 -0.84 0.67
N GLY A 81 1.23 -1.11 0.52
CA GLY A 81 0.25 -0.92 1.59
C GLY A 81 0.55 -1.78 2.82
N LEU A 82 0.82 -3.06 2.64
CA LEU A 82 1.21 -3.96 3.73
C LEU A 82 2.54 -3.51 4.38
N GLY A 83 3.52 -3.12 3.56
CA GLY A 83 4.80 -2.61 4.06
C GLY A 83 4.62 -1.38 4.94
N VAL A 84 3.79 -0.42 4.52
CA VAL A 84 3.46 0.77 5.31
C VAL A 84 2.80 0.40 6.64
N VAL A 85 1.82 -0.49 6.62
CA VAL A 85 1.09 -0.92 7.84
C VAL A 85 2.05 -1.60 8.82
N ILE A 86 2.87 -2.55 8.34
CA ILE A 86 3.85 -3.25 9.19
C ILE A 86 4.85 -2.26 9.78
N PHE A 87 5.39 -1.35 8.97
CA PHE A 87 6.33 -0.33 9.43
C PHE A 87 5.69 0.59 10.49
N ALA A 88 4.50 1.11 10.22
CA ALA A 88 3.80 2.04 11.11
C ALA A 88 3.43 1.38 12.45
N ILE A 89 2.96 0.14 12.43
CA ILE A 89 2.63 -0.61 13.65
C ILE A 89 3.91 -0.91 14.43
N PHE A 90 4.93 -1.47 13.80
CA PHE A 90 6.15 -1.87 14.47
C PHE A 90 6.83 -0.68 15.19
N PHE A 91 7.10 0.38 14.44
CA PHE A 91 7.75 1.56 15.01
C PHE A 91 6.82 2.40 15.87
N GLY A 92 5.52 2.46 15.54
CA GLY A 92 4.54 3.17 16.35
C GLY A 92 4.35 2.55 17.73
N VAL A 93 4.21 1.22 17.81
CA VAL A 93 4.16 0.49 19.08
C VAL A 93 5.47 0.67 19.85
N LEU A 94 6.62 0.53 19.18
CA LEU A 94 7.93 0.71 19.81
C LEU A 94 8.07 2.11 20.42
N PHE A 95 7.76 3.16 19.68
CA PHE A 95 7.88 4.54 20.15
C PHE A 95 6.83 4.87 21.23
N GLY A 96 5.59 4.41 21.07
CA GLY A 96 4.54 4.58 22.08
C GLY A 96 4.91 3.93 23.41
N THR A 97 5.32 2.66 23.38
CA THR A 97 5.71 1.92 24.59
C THR A 97 6.95 2.50 25.26
N LEU A 98 7.98 2.87 24.47
CA LEU A 98 9.18 3.52 25.03
C LEU A 98 8.83 4.87 25.68
N SER A 99 7.94 5.62 25.07
CA SER A 99 7.48 6.91 25.61
C SER A 99 6.70 6.76 26.91
N ALA A 100 5.89 5.72 27.03
CA ALA A 100 5.13 5.44 28.23
C ALA A 100 6.04 4.94 29.39
N TYR A 101 7.09 4.16 29.08
CA TYR A 101 7.95 3.57 30.08
C TYR A 101 9.04 4.54 30.59
N TYR A 102 9.67 5.31 29.69
CA TYR A 102 10.78 6.23 30.02
C TYR A 102 10.31 7.68 29.95
N GLN A 103 9.99 8.32 31.11
CA GLN A 103 9.45 9.68 31.16
C GLN A 103 10.33 10.73 30.43
N GLY A 104 11.64 10.71 30.62
CA GLY A 104 12.54 11.65 29.95
C GLY A 104 12.64 11.45 28.44
N LEU A 105 12.79 10.21 27.99
CA LEU A 105 12.80 9.84 26.57
C LEU A 105 11.43 10.08 25.94
N GLY A 106 10.35 9.80 26.66
CA GLY A 106 8.99 9.97 26.23
C GLY A 106 8.66 11.42 25.86
N LEU A 107 9.12 12.38 26.67
CA LEU A 107 8.95 13.79 26.36
C LEU A 107 9.59 14.18 25.03
N VAL A 108 10.79 13.68 24.74
CA VAL A 108 11.49 13.98 23.48
C VAL A 108 10.78 13.30 22.29
N LEU A 109 10.48 11.99 22.42
CA LEU A 109 9.84 11.24 21.36
C LEU A 109 8.45 11.80 21.01
N MET A 110 7.63 12.14 22.03
CA MET A 110 6.31 12.72 21.80
C MET A 110 6.39 14.12 21.22
N ARG A 111 7.39 14.92 21.56
CA ARG A 111 7.63 16.21 20.89
C ARG A 111 7.95 16.04 19.42
N MET A 112 8.78 15.05 19.06
CA MET A 112 9.05 14.74 17.65
C MET A 112 7.77 14.33 16.91
N VAL A 113 6.96 13.46 17.52
CA VAL A 113 5.65 13.04 17.00
C VAL A 113 4.74 14.24 16.80
N ASP A 114 4.65 15.15 17.79
CA ASP A 114 3.81 16.36 17.71
C ASP A 114 4.24 17.29 16.55
N VAL A 115 5.53 17.51 16.37
CA VAL A 115 6.06 18.30 15.27
C VAL A 115 5.71 17.68 13.92
N MET A 116 5.84 16.36 13.80
CA MET A 116 5.48 15.66 12.56
C MET A 116 3.97 15.72 12.29
N MET A 117 3.13 15.62 13.32
CA MET A 117 1.67 15.71 13.19
C MET A 117 1.18 17.14 12.88
N ALA A 118 2.00 18.18 13.06
CA ALA A 118 1.68 19.53 12.63
C ALA A 118 1.63 19.68 11.10
N PHE A 119 2.25 18.76 10.36
CA PHE A 119 2.20 18.73 8.91
C PHE A 119 1.07 17.83 8.41
N PRO A 120 0.36 18.21 7.34
CA PRO A 120 -0.55 17.31 6.65
C PRO A 120 0.19 16.04 6.22
N PRO A 121 -0.33 14.82 6.55
CA PRO A 121 0.39 13.55 6.31
C PRO A 121 0.85 13.36 4.86
N LEU A 122 0.02 13.77 3.90
CA LEU A 122 0.35 13.67 2.48
C LEU A 122 1.53 14.57 2.11
N LEU A 123 1.57 15.80 2.62
CA LEU A 123 2.68 16.73 2.33
C LEU A 123 3.98 16.24 2.94
N LEU A 124 3.94 15.74 4.18
CA LEU A 124 5.11 15.17 4.83
C LEU A 124 5.65 13.96 4.05
N ALA A 125 4.76 13.06 3.61
CA ALA A 125 5.16 11.91 2.81
C ALA A 125 5.80 12.32 1.48
N LEU A 126 5.23 13.30 0.77
CA LEU A 126 5.79 13.81 -0.50
C LEU A 126 7.18 14.42 -0.33
N VAL A 127 7.38 15.22 0.72
CA VAL A 127 8.70 15.79 1.04
C VAL A 127 9.71 14.70 1.31
N LEU A 128 9.36 13.70 2.13
CA LEU A 128 10.26 12.60 2.44
C LEU A 128 10.61 11.76 1.20
N VAL A 129 9.64 11.44 0.34
CA VAL A 129 9.91 10.72 -0.92
C VAL A 129 10.81 11.53 -1.85
N SER A 130 10.64 12.85 -1.91
CA SER A 130 11.47 13.72 -2.75
C SER A 130 12.95 13.70 -2.31
N ILE A 131 13.21 13.62 -1.01
CA ILE A 131 14.58 13.55 -0.44
C ILE A 131 15.19 12.15 -0.62
N LEU A 132 14.39 11.09 -0.42
CA LEU A 132 14.87 9.70 -0.41
C LEU A 132 15.06 9.07 -1.79
N ASN A 133 14.66 9.74 -2.86
CA ASN A 133 14.50 9.22 -4.23
C ASN A 133 13.33 8.22 -4.40
N PRO A 134 12.71 8.16 -5.58
CA PRO A 134 11.54 7.33 -5.83
C PRO A 134 11.91 5.84 -5.88
N SER A 135 11.52 5.11 -4.84
CA SER A 135 11.56 3.64 -4.79
C SER A 135 10.42 3.12 -3.91
N VAL A 136 10.01 1.87 -4.10
CA VAL A 136 8.94 1.24 -3.30
C VAL A 136 9.28 1.27 -1.81
N ILE A 137 10.53 0.98 -1.47
CA ILE A 137 11.01 0.97 -0.07
C ILE A 137 10.95 2.38 0.52
N ASN A 138 11.38 3.38 -0.22
CA ASN A 138 11.38 4.77 0.25
C ASN A 138 9.96 5.31 0.41
N VAL A 139 9.01 4.89 -0.44
CA VAL A 139 7.59 5.18 -0.26
C VAL A 139 7.05 4.53 1.02
N ILE A 140 7.40 3.25 1.27
CA ILE A 140 7.00 2.55 2.51
C ILE A 140 7.53 3.29 3.74
N ILE A 141 8.78 3.69 3.74
CA ILE A 141 9.40 4.43 4.85
C ILE A 141 8.72 5.79 5.03
N ALA A 142 8.61 6.58 3.96
CA ALA A 142 8.06 7.93 4.01
C ALA A 142 6.61 7.95 4.51
N VAL A 143 5.76 7.12 3.91
CA VAL A 143 4.35 7.01 4.30
C VAL A 143 4.23 6.31 5.67
N GLY A 144 5.06 5.30 5.94
CA GLY A 144 5.12 4.61 7.24
C GLY A 144 5.45 5.55 8.39
N ILE A 145 6.40 6.48 8.19
CA ILE A 145 6.74 7.53 9.17
C ILE A 145 5.52 8.41 9.48
N THR A 146 4.73 8.79 8.48
CA THR A 146 3.54 9.62 8.73
C THR A 146 2.47 8.90 9.54
N TYR A 147 2.24 7.60 9.29
CA TYR A 147 1.27 6.80 10.05
C TYR A 147 1.79 6.29 11.39
N LEU A 148 3.11 6.13 11.55
CA LEU A 148 3.76 5.83 12.82
C LEU A 148 3.38 6.85 13.90
N THR A 149 3.32 8.14 13.56
CA THR A 149 2.97 9.20 14.51
C THR A 149 1.60 9.01 15.13
N THR A 150 0.61 8.65 14.30
CA THR A 150 -0.75 8.35 14.77
C THR A 150 -0.77 7.09 15.64
N THR A 151 -0.06 6.03 15.23
CA THR A 151 0.00 4.78 16.00
C THR A 151 0.69 4.98 17.34
N ALA A 152 1.82 5.70 17.39
CA ALA A 152 2.54 5.99 18.62
C ALA A 152 1.72 6.79 19.64
N ARG A 153 0.76 7.60 19.18
CA ARG A 153 -0.10 8.42 20.04
C ARG A 153 -1.29 7.66 20.64
N ILE A 154 -1.69 6.57 20.02
CA ILE A 154 -2.82 5.74 20.48
C ILE A 154 -2.40 4.80 21.61
N ILE A 155 -1.12 4.46 21.70
CA ILE A 155 -0.53 3.55 22.68
C ILE A 155 -0.03 4.30 23.90
#